data_62d679c2c774245e523776f82c5038df
#
_entry.id   62d679c2c774245e523776f82c5038df
#
_cell.length_a   1.000
_cell.length_b   1.000
_cell.length_c   1.000
_cell.angle_alpha   90.00
_cell.angle_beta   90.00
_cell.angle_gamma   90.00
#
_symmetry.space_group_name_H-M   'P 1'
#
loop_
_entity.id
_entity.type
_entity.pdbx_description
1 polymer ?
#
loop_
_entity_poly.entity_id
_entity_poly.type
_entity_poly.pdbx_seq_one_letter_code
_entity_poly.pdbx_strand_id
1 'polypeptide(L)'
;MNLFFEETGDFKAGTVLSQQGEAYQVEMQTGKRTKVKARDVLLQFTSPDPVQLMNDARIVADEIDLDFLWEVAGDEEFGFVELGTEYFGHEPKPHEAAGLLLRLHGAPIYFYRKGKGRYKAAPEESLKAALAGIEKKKQQALVQAQYVEELKAFRLPDAMKSSALQLLFKPDKNSIEYKALSAACTELQTTPERLMLDAGGIASPKDLHLARFLFEHFPKGTKFPAVPLPKAPSLPVADVQAFSIDDVTT
;
A
#
# COMPACT_ATOMS: atom_id res chain seq x y z
N MET A 1 -31.52 6.04 30.00
CA MET A 1 -31.48 5.92 28.54
C MET A 1 -30.06 6.26 28.09
N ASN A 2 -29.48 5.41 27.26
CA ASN A 2 -28.15 5.57 26.70
C ASN A 2 -28.26 5.75 25.20
N LEU A 3 -27.25 6.40 24.59
CA LEU A 3 -27.16 6.60 23.15
C LEU A 3 -25.85 6.03 22.61
N PHE A 4 -25.95 5.40 21.45
CA PHE A 4 -24.82 5.13 20.57
C PHE A 4 -24.93 6.07 19.37
N PHE A 5 -23.88 6.84 19.11
CA PHE A 5 -23.92 7.96 18.15
C PHE A 5 -22.58 8.15 17.47
N GLU A 6 -22.60 8.90 16.37
CA GLU A 6 -21.40 9.28 15.64
C GLU A 6 -21.00 10.73 15.94
N GLU A 7 -19.72 10.94 16.31
CA GLU A 7 -19.13 12.26 16.49
C GLU A 7 -17.79 12.34 15.75
N THR A 8 -17.68 13.24 14.79
CA THR A 8 -16.46 13.47 13.97
C THR A 8 -15.89 12.21 13.28
N GLY A 9 -16.77 11.29 12.86
CA GLY A 9 -16.37 10.03 12.22
C GLY A 9 -16.12 8.86 13.19
N ASP A 10 -16.11 9.12 14.50
CA ASP A 10 -15.96 8.09 15.52
C ASP A 10 -17.31 7.71 16.14
N PHE A 11 -17.44 6.45 16.50
CA PHE A 11 -18.61 5.95 17.24
C PHE A 11 -18.36 5.99 18.73
N LYS A 12 -19.36 6.51 19.45
CA LYS A 12 -19.33 6.70 20.90
C LYS A 12 -20.63 6.29 21.54
N ALA A 13 -20.56 5.92 22.81
CA ALA A 13 -21.73 5.66 23.64
C ALA A 13 -21.68 6.50 24.91
N GLY A 14 -22.84 6.92 25.39
CA GLY A 14 -22.94 7.70 26.61
C GLY A 14 -24.35 7.77 27.17
N THR A 15 -24.47 8.26 28.41
CA THR A 15 -25.74 8.35 29.15
C THR A 15 -26.37 9.71 28.94
N VAL A 16 -27.67 9.72 28.63
CA VAL A 16 -28.45 10.95 28.45
C VAL A 16 -28.73 11.58 29.80
N LEU A 17 -28.30 12.83 29.95
CA LEU A 17 -28.61 13.66 31.12
C LEU A 17 -29.89 14.46 30.93
N SER A 18 -30.10 15.01 29.74
CA SER A 18 -31.29 15.78 29.38
C SER A 18 -31.52 15.81 27.90
N GLN A 19 -32.74 16.07 27.47
CA GLN A 19 -33.12 16.29 26.08
C GLN A 19 -33.70 17.70 25.93
N GLN A 20 -33.24 18.42 24.94
CA GLN A 20 -33.74 19.76 24.60
C GLN A 20 -34.04 19.83 23.10
N GLY A 21 -35.32 19.72 22.74
CA GLY A 21 -35.75 19.65 21.35
C GLY A 21 -35.12 18.45 20.63
N GLU A 22 -34.39 18.72 19.53
CA GLU A 22 -33.72 17.69 18.73
C GLU A 22 -32.27 17.41 19.17
N ALA A 23 -31.91 17.75 20.39
CA ALA A 23 -30.57 17.52 20.91
C ALA A 23 -30.59 16.89 22.30
N TYR A 24 -29.62 16.01 22.52
CA TYR A 24 -29.39 15.34 23.79
C TYR A 24 -28.12 15.87 24.43
N GLN A 25 -28.16 16.10 25.75
CA GLN A 25 -26.95 16.29 26.55
C GLN A 25 -26.51 14.90 27.04
N VAL A 26 -25.35 14.46 26.61
CA VAL A 26 -24.84 13.12 26.87
C VAL A 26 -23.58 13.22 27.72
N GLU A 27 -23.50 12.41 28.76
CA GLU A 27 -22.30 12.24 29.59
C GLU A 27 -21.53 11.02 29.13
N MET A 28 -20.26 11.24 28.82
CA MET A 28 -19.32 10.20 28.40
C MET A 28 -18.69 9.53 29.64
N GLN A 29 -18.12 8.33 29.48
CA GLN A 29 -17.39 7.63 30.52
C GLN A 29 -16.34 8.50 31.24
N THR A 30 -15.71 9.41 30.51
CA THR A 30 -14.68 10.34 31.02
C THR A 30 -15.26 11.47 31.89
N GLY A 31 -16.59 11.52 32.11
CA GLY A 31 -17.29 12.64 32.73
C GLY A 31 -17.48 13.86 31.80
N LYS A 32 -16.93 13.82 30.60
CA LYS A 32 -17.13 14.87 29.59
C LYS A 32 -18.58 14.89 29.13
N ARG A 33 -19.18 16.07 29.08
CA ARG A 33 -20.53 16.27 28.52
C ARG A 33 -20.44 16.78 27.09
N THR A 34 -21.22 16.18 26.21
CA THR A 34 -21.31 16.57 24.80
C THR A 34 -22.76 16.75 24.39
N LYS A 35 -23.01 17.62 23.39
CA LYS A 35 -24.33 17.81 22.81
C LYS A 35 -24.44 17.00 21.53
N VAL A 36 -25.33 16.02 21.51
CA VAL A 36 -25.58 15.12 20.39
C VAL A 36 -26.90 15.50 19.72
N LYS A 37 -26.91 15.74 18.43
CA LYS A 37 -28.15 15.99 17.68
C LYS A 37 -28.87 14.66 17.42
N ALA A 38 -30.22 14.67 17.43
CA ALA A 38 -31.01 13.48 17.17
C ALA A 38 -30.62 12.74 15.89
N ARG A 39 -30.27 13.49 14.83
CA ARG A 39 -29.82 12.94 13.54
C ARG A 39 -28.45 12.20 13.62
N ASP A 40 -27.67 12.39 14.67
CA ASP A 40 -26.38 11.77 14.88
C ASP A 40 -26.48 10.52 15.76
N VAL A 41 -27.66 10.28 16.33
CA VAL A 41 -27.98 9.09 17.14
C VAL A 41 -28.23 7.91 16.21
N LEU A 42 -27.58 6.80 16.47
CA LEU A 42 -27.66 5.56 15.69
C LEU A 42 -28.49 4.50 16.42
N LEU A 43 -28.34 4.40 17.76
CA LEU A 43 -29.14 3.52 18.61
C LEU A 43 -29.49 4.22 19.92
N GLN A 44 -30.67 3.90 20.44
CA GLN A 44 -31.08 4.19 21.81
C GLN A 44 -31.22 2.88 22.58
N PHE A 45 -30.66 2.82 23.78
CA PHE A 45 -30.68 1.59 24.57
C PHE A 45 -30.74 1.87 26.07
N THR A 46 -31.08 0.87 26.84
CA THR A 46 -31.12 0.96 28.31
C THR A 46 -30.06 0.08 28.96
N SER A 47 -29.76 -1.04 28.35
CA SER A 47 -28.77 -2.04 28.79
C SER A 47 -28.04 -2.59 27.57
N PRO A 48 -26.73 -2.90 27.69
CA PRO A 48 -25.85 -2.71 28.85
C PRO A 48 -25.50 -1.24 29.11
N ASP A 49 -24.61 -0.95 30.06
CA ASP A 49 -24.08 0.41 30.19
C ASP A 49 -23.22 0.79 28.96
N PRO A 50 -22.95 2.10 28.73
CA PRO A 50 -22.24 2.56 27.53
C PRO A 50 -20.84 1.98 27.36
N VAL A 51 -20.13 1.71 28.43
CA VAL A 51 -18.76 1.15 28.39
C VAL A 51 -18.81 -0.31 27.99
N GLN A 52 -19.71 -1.05 28.64
CA GLN A 52 -19.92 -2.47 28.34
C GLN A 52 -20.41 -2.63 26.89
N LEU A 53 -21.34 -1.77 26.43
CA LEU A 53 -21.78 -1.79 25.02
C LEU A 53 -20.60 -1.69 24.06
N MET A 54 -19.69 -0.73 24.27
CA MET A 54 -18.56 -0.50 23.37
C MET A 54 -17.55 -1.64 23.39
N ASN A 55 -17.35 -2.28 24.54
CA ASN A 55 -16.47 -3.45 24.66
C ASN A 55 -17.09 -4.67 23.95
N ASP A 56 -18.33 -4.98 24.24
CA ASP A 56 -19.04 -6.10 23.63
C ASP A 56 -19.18 -5.90 22.10
N ALA A 57 -19.46 -4.66 21.65
CA ALA A 57 -19.55 -4.33 20.24
C ALA A 57 -18.23 -4.56 19.49
N ARG A 58 -17.08 -4.33 20.11
CA ARG A 58 -15.78 -4.62 19.50
C ARG A 58 -15.57 -6.13 19.35
N ILE A 59 -15.92 -6.91 20.37
CA ILE A 59 -15.85 -8.37 20.31
C ILE A 59 -16.70 -8.89 19.15
N VAL A 60 -17.98 -8.46 19.09
CA VAL A 60 -18.88 -8.82 18.00
C VAL A 60 -18.33 -8.40 16.64
N ALA A 61 -17.76 -7.18 16.53
CA ALA A 61 -17.18 -6.71 15.27
C ALA A 61 -16.03 -7.59 14.78
N ASP A 62 -15.21 -8.10 15.69
CA ASP A 62 -14.08 -8.98 15.36
C ASP A 62 -14.55 -10.40 14.95
N GLU A 63 -15.68 -10.85 15.48
CA GLU A 63 -16.27 -12.16 15.16
C GLU A 63 -17.06 -12.19 13.83
N ILE A 64 -17.47 -11.02 13.31
CA ILE A 64 -18.25 -10.94 12.06
C ILE A 64 -17.36 -11.29 10.86
N ASP A 65 -17.78 -12.33 10.11
CA ASP A 65 -17.21 -12.69 8.83
C ASP A 65 -17.65 -11.69 7.74
N LEU A 66 -16.68 -11.01 7.13
CA LEU A 66 -16.96 -9.98 6.12
C LEU A 66 -17.44 -10.55 4.78
N ASP A 67 -16.98 -11.72 4.39
CA ASP A 67 -17.36 -12.32 3.12
C ASP A 67 -18.82 -12.78 3.21
N PHE A 68 -19.19 -13.45 4.30
CA PHE A 68 -20.57 -13.84 4.55
C PHE A 68 -21.50 -12.63 4.74
N LEU A 69 -21.05 -11.60 5.47
CA LEU A 69 -21.82 -10.38 5.64
C LEU A 69 -22.10 -9.68 4.30
N TRP A 70 -21.11 -9.70 3.39
CA TRP A 70 -21.24 -9.12 2.06
C TRP A 70 -22.22 -9.91 1.19
N GLU A 71 -22.22 -11.24 1.28
CA GLU A 71 -23.19 -12.10 0.57
C GLU A 71 -24.62 -11.85 1.05
N VAL A 72 -24.82 -11.69 2.37
CA VAL A 72 -26.14 -11.41 2.97
C VAL A 72 -26.66 -10.02 2.59
N ALA A 73 -25.77 -9.03 2.43
CA ALA A 73 -26.15 -7.63 2.20
C ALA A 73 -26.82 -7.36 0.85
N GLY A 74 -26.60 -8.21 -0.16
CA GLY A 74 -27.17 -8.04 -1.50
C GLY A 74 -26.74 -6.75 -2.20
N ASP A 75 -27.48 -6.39 -3.26
CA ASP A 75 -27.11 -5.26 -4.14
C ASP A 75 -27.77 -3.92 -3.78
N GLU A 76 -28.72 -3.91 -2.87
CA GLU A 76 -29.49 -2.73 -2.51
C GLU A 76 -28.82 -1.94 -1.38
N GLU A 77 -29.28 -0.70 -1.16
CA GLU A 77 -28.87 0.10 -0.01
C GLU A 77 -29.64 -0.33 1.24
N PHE A 78 -28.94 -0.58 2.33
CA PHE A 78 -29.51 -1.09 3.57
C PHE A 78 -29.14 -0.25 4.79
N GLY A 79 -29.94 -0.31 5.85
CA GLY A 79 -29.62 0.13 7.20
C GLY A 79 -28.88 -0.97 7.97
N PHE A 80 -27.99 -0.59 8.86
CA PHE A 80 -27.19 -1.57 9.62
C PHE A 80 -28.04 -2.48 10.53
N VAL A 81 -29.19 -2.00 11.04
CA VAL A 81 -30.09 -2.81 11.85
C VAL A 81 -30.84 -3.83 10.98
N GLU A 82 -31.25 -3.42 9.77
CA GLU A 82 -31.90 -4.29 8.79
C GLU A 82 -30.97 -5.46 8.41
N LEU A 83 -29.75 -5.15 8.00
CA LEU A 83 -28.73 -6.16 7.70
C LEU A 83 -28.42 -7.02 8.93
N GLY A 84 -28.38 -6.43 10.13
CA GLY A 84 -28.16 -7.17 11.37
C GLY A 84 -29.22 -8.22 11.62
N THR A 85 -30.48 -7.93 11.31
CA THR A 85 -31.57 -8.90 11.45
C THR A 85 -31.38 -10.10 10.51
N GLU A 86 -30.94 -9.85 9.29
CA GLU A 86 -30.65 -10.90 8.30
C GLU A 86 -29.42 -11.73 8.68
N TYR A 87 -28.35 -11.05 9.10
CA TYR A 87 -27.09 -11.70 9.47
C TYR A 87 -27.19 -12.57 10.72
N PHE A 88 -27.81 -12.05 11.80
CA PHE A 88 -27.96 -12.78 13.08
C PHE A 88 -29.17 -13.71 13.12
N GLY A 89 -30.11 -13.56 12.19
CA GLY A 89 -31.35 -14.33 12.17
C GLY A 89 -32.38 -13.92 13.24
N HIS A 90 -32.17 -12.79 13.92
CA HIS A 90 -33.06 -12.18 14.91
C HIS A 90 -32.82 -10.67 14.97
N GLU A 91 -33.74 -9.92 15.58
CA GLU A 91 -33.53 -8.49 15.84
C GLU A 91 -32.26 -8.30 16.69
N PRO A 92 -31.26 -7.54 16.20
CA PRO A 92 -29.97 -7.45 16.86
C PRO A 92 -30.06 -6.72 18.20
N LYS A 93 -29.45 -7.26 19.21
CA LYS A 93 -29.27 -6.60 20.50
C LYS A 93 -28.40 -5.36 20.33
N PRO A 94 -28.44 -4.39 21.26
CA PRO A 94 -27.69 -3.15 21.12
C PRO A 94 -26.18 -3.33 20.84
N HIS A 95 -25.53 -4.30 21.47
CA HIS A 95 -24.09 -4.58 21.23
C HIS A 95 -23.84 -5.28 19.88
N GLU A 96 -24.77 -6.13 19.43
CA GLU A 96 -24.70 -6.77 18.10
C GLU A 96 -24.88 -5.73 16.99
N ALA A 97 -25.86 -4.84 17.11
CA ALA A 97 -26.09 -3.75 16.16
C ALA A 97 -24.93 -2.76 16.13
N ALA A 98 -24.39 -2.39 17.29
CA ALA A 98 -23.20 -1.53 17.37
C ALA A 98 -21.96 -2.21 16.80
N GLY A 99 -21.74 -3.50 17.08
CA GLY A 99 -20.64 -4.30 16.55
C GLY A 99 -20.70 -4.42 15.02
N LEU A 100 -21.88 -4.71 14.49
CA LEU A 100 -22.10 -4.75 13.04
C LEU A 100 -21.78 -3.40 12.39
N LEU A 101 -22.23 -2.30 12.98
CA LEU A 101 -21.93 -0.97 12.45
C LEU A 101 -20.44 -0.65 12.48
N LEU A 102 -19.72 -1.03 13.55
CA LEU A 102 -18.26 -0.90 13.63
C LEU A 102 -17.58 -1.71 12.53
N ARG A 103 -18.06 -2.93 12.28
CA ARG A 103 -17.52 -3.81 11.24
C ARG A 103 -17.72 -3.24 9.84
N LEU A 104 -18.94 -2.78 9.52
CA LEU A 104 -19.28 -2.15 8.24
C LEU A 104 -18.42 -0.91 7.99
N HIS A 105 -18.24 -0.07 9.01
CA HIS A 105 -17.44 1.14 8.90
C HIS A 105 -15.94 0.85 8.73
N GLY A 106 -15.45 -0.20 9.39
CA GLY A 106 -14.06 -0.65 9.30
C GLY A 106 -13.69 -1.37 7.99
N ALA A 107 -14.67 -1.68 7.14
CA ALA A 107 -14.49 -2.46 5.92
C ALA A 107 -14.89 -1.70 4.63
N PRO A 108 -14.26 -0.56 4.31
CA PRO A 108 -14.67 0.30 3.19
C PRO A 108 -14.51 -0.34 1.81
N ILE A 109 -13.76 -1.42 1.68
CA ILE A 109 -13.65 -2.19 0.43
C ILE A 109 -14.84 -3.11 0.20
N TYR A 110 -15.52 -3.54 1.27
CA TYR A 110 -16.72 -4.38 1.22
C TYR A 110 -17.98 -3.54 1.17
N PHE A 111 -18.02 -2.40 1.89
CA PHE A 111 -19.25 -1.62 2.08
C PHE A 111 -19.03 -0.13 1.86
N TYR A 112 -19.79 0.44 0.94
CA TYR A 112 -19.78 1.88 0.67
C TYR A 112 -20.77 2.58 1.58
N ARG A 113 -20.30 3.56 2.33
CA ARG A 113 -21.15 4.38 3.19
C ARG A 113 -22.04 5.30 2.35
N LYS A 114 -23.35 5.25 2.59
CA LYS A 114 -24.37 6.08 1.91
C LYS A 114 -24.97 7.16 2.80
N GLY A 115 -24.87 6.98 4.10
CA GLY A 115 -25.37 7.92 5.09
C GLY A 115 -25.03 7.45 6.50
N LYS A 116 -25.67 8.06 7.50
CA LYS A 116 -25.51 7.63 8.88
C LYS A 116 -26.22 6.30 9.10
N GLY A 117 -25.47 5.27 9.41
CA GLY A 117 -25.98 3.92 9.57
C GLY A 117 -26.51 3.25 8.29
N ARG A 118 -26.27 3.86 7.12
CA ARG A 118 -26.69 3.29 5.83
C ARG A 118 -25.48 2.97 4.96
N TYR A 119 -25.52 1.79 4.33
CA TYR A 119 -24.45 1.25 3.53
C TYR A 119 -24.99 0.58 2.27
N LYS A 120 -24.09 0.29 1.36
CA LYS A 120 -24.32 -0.54 0.18
C LYS A 120 -23.12 -1.45 -0.01
N ALA A 121 -23.37 -2.72 -0.33
CA ALA A 121 -22.29 -3.65 -0.66
C ALA A 121 -21.52 -3.18 -1.91
N ALA A 122 -20.21 -3.39 -1.90
CA ALA A 122 -19.39 -3.14 -3.07
C ALA A 122 -19.74 -4.14 -4.18
N PRO A 123 -19.79 -3.73 -5.46
CA PRO A 123 -19.97 -4.66 -6.57
C PRO A 123 -18.88 -5.75 -6.55
N GLU A 124 -19.29 -6.97 -6.90
CA GLU A 124 -18.41 -8.15 -6.85
C GLU A 124 -17.06 -7.95 -7.58
N GLU A 125 -17.10 -7.37 -8.78
CA GLU A 125 -15.89 -7.09 -9.55
C GLU A 125 -14.97 -6.10 -8.83
N SER A 126 -15.54 -5.06 -8.20
CA SER A 126 -14.77 -4.06 -7.44
C SER A 126 -14.15 -4.68 -6.19
N LEU A 127 -14.89 -5.52 -5.48
CA LEU A 127 -14.42 -6.23 -4.29
C LEU A 127 -13.28 -7.19 -4.65
N LYS A 128 -13.47 -8.03 -5.68
CA LYS A 128 -12.42 -8.95 -6.17
C LYS A 128 -11.14 -8.19 -6.57
N ALA A 129 -11.28 -7.09 -7.31
CA ALA A 129 -10.13 -6.27 -7.70
C ALA A 129 -9.41 -5.65 -6.49
N ALA A 130 -10.16 -5.16 -5.49
CA ALA A 130 -9.60 -4.59 -4.27
C ALA A 130 -8.86 -5.64 -3.43
N LEU A 131 -9.45 -6.82 -3.23
CA LEU A 131 -8.85 -7.95 -2.51
C LEU A 131 -7.58 -8.44 -3.21
N ALA A 132 -7.61 -8.62 -4.54
CA ALA A 132 -6.43 -8.96 -5.32
C ALA A 132 -5.32 -7.91 -5.20
N GLY A 133 -5.69 -6.61 -5.16
CA GLY A 133 -4.75 -5.52 -4.94
C GLY A 133 -4.09 -5.55 -3.56
N ILE A 134 -4.84 -5.89 -2.52
CA ILE A 134 -4.33 -6.05 -1.16
C ILE A 134 -3.37 -7.24 -1.08
N GLU A 135 -3.77 -8.39 -1.62
CA GLU A 135 -2.92 -9.59 -1.62
C GLU A 135 -1.63 -9.35 -2.40
N LYS A 136 -1.71 -8.69 -3.58
CA LYS A 136 -0.51 -8.29 -4.34
C LYS A 136 0.42 -7.40 -3.51
N LYS A 137 -0.12 -6.40 -2.79
CA LYS A 137 0.70 -5.54 -1.93
C LYS A 137 1.34 -6.31 -0.78
N LYS A 138 0.60 -7.26 -0.18
CA LYS A 138 1.12 -8.13 0.87
C LYS A 138 2.27 -8.99 0.37
N GLN A 139 2.12 -9.61 -0.79
CA GLN A 139 3.18 -10.39 -1.43
C GLN A 139 4.40 -9.53 -1.77
N GLN A 140 4.19 -8.32 -2.31
CA GLN A 140 5.27 -7.39 -2.56
C GLN A 140 6.03 -6.99 -1.29
N ALA A 141 5.33 -6.78 -0.18
CA ALA A 141 5.95 -6.47 1.10
C ALA A 141 6.78 -7.64 1.64
N LEU A 142 6.30 -8.88 1.49
CA LEU A 142 7.05 -10.08 1.87
C LEU A 142 8.33 -10.23 1.03
N VAL A 143 8.24 -10.06 -0.28
CA VAL A 143 9.41 -10.12 -1.18
C VAL A 143 10.40 -9.00 -0.85
N GLN A 144 9.90 -7.77 -0.59
CA GLN A 144 10.76 -6.66 -0.18
C GLN A 144 11.51 -6.99 1.12
N ALA A 145 10.82 -7.53 2.13
CA ALA A 145 11.43 -7.91 3.40
C ALA A 145 12.49 -9.00 3.21
N GLN A 146 12.22 -10.00 2.36
CA GLN A 146 13.20 -11.03 2.01
C GLN A 146 14.46 -10.41 1.39
N TYR A 147 14.30 -9.51 0.42
CA TYR A 147 15.45 -8.83 -0.22
C TYR A 147 16.25 -7.99 0.78
N VAL A 148 15.59 -7.33 1.74
CA VAL A 148 16.28 -6.60 2.81
C VAL A 148 17.16 -7.54 3.63
N GLU A 149 16.63 -8.70 4.05
CA GLU A 149 17.41 -9.67 4.84
C GLU A 149 18.57 -10.29 4.04
N GLU A 150 18.38 -10.57 2.76
CA GLU A 150 19.47 -11.03 1.88
C GLU A 150 20.59 -9.99 1.76
N LEU A 151 20.23 -8.72 1.52
CA LEU A 151 21.18 -7.62 1.41
C LEU A 151 21.91 -7.35 2.74
N LYS A 152 21.23 -7.45 3.87
CA LYS A 152 21.85 -7.35 5.20
C LYS A 152 22.84 -8.47 5.47
N ALA A 153 22.62 -9.63 4.87
CA ALA A 153 23.56 -10.76 4.90
C ALA A 153 24.66 -10.66 3.81
N PHE A 154 24.79 -9.50 3.16
CA PHE A 154 25.72 -9.25 2.04
C PHE A 154 25.55 -10.24 0.88
N ARG A 155 24.32 -10.63 0.60
CA ARG A 155 23.95 -11.46 -0.55
C ARG A 155 23.06 -10.66 -1.48
N LEU A 156 23.42 -10.59 -2.75
CA LEU A 156 22.62 -9.91 -3.75
C LEU A 156 21.44 -10.83 -4.18
N PRO A 157 20.17 -10.38 -4.00
CA PRO A 157 19.02 -11.11 -4.51
C PRO A 157 19.13 -11.35 -6.02
N ASP A 158 18.73 -12.53 -6.49
CA ASP A 158 18.84 -12.90 -7.91
C ASP A 158 18.11 -11.92 -8.84
N ALA A 159 16.97 -11.40 -8.41
CA ALA A 159 16.20 -10.40 -9.16
C ALA A 159 16.96 -9.09 -9.38
N MET A 160 17.94 -8.76 -8.54
CA MET A 160 18.73 -7.53 -8.64
C MET A 160 19.98 -7.69 -9.50
N LYS A 161 20.43 -8.91 -9.79
CA LYS A 161 21.69 -9.17 -10.52
C LYS A 161 21.75 -8.50 -11.89
N SER A 162 20.67 -8.58 -12.65
CA SER A 162 20.60 -7.99 -14.00
C SER A 162 20.38 -6.47 -13.99
N SER A 163 19.91 -5.89 -12.90
CA SER A 163 19.55 -4.49 -12.78
C SER A 163 20.44 -3.70 -11.80
N ALA A 164 21.52 -4.29 -11.30
CA ALA A 164 22.38 -3.70 -10.28
C ALA A 164 22.86 -2.28 -10.63
N LEU A 165 23.32 -2.07 -11.86
CA LEU A 165 23.76 -0.74 -12.34
C LEU A 165 22.60 0.24 -12.49
N GLN A 166 21.44 -0.22 -12.94
CA GLN A 166 20.26 0.62 -13.05
C GLN A 166 19.77 1.06 -11.67
N LEU A 167 19.79 0.16 -10.68
CA LEU A 167 19.43 0.47 -9.28
C LEU A 167 20.33 1.55 -8.67
N LEU A 168 21.61 1.62 -9.09
CA LEU A 168 22.55 2.64 -8.60
C LEU A 168 22.44 3.97 -9.36
N PHE A 169 22.34 3.94 -10.70
CA PHE A 169 22.56 5.15 -11.50
C PHE A 169 21.25 5.75 -12.05
N LYS A 170 20.21 4.95 -12.21
CA LYS A 170 18.88 5.42 -12.69
C LYS A 170 17.76 4.58 -12.09
N PRO A 171 17.60 4.56 -10.75
CA PRO A 171 16.63 3.69 -10.10
C PRO A 171 15.19 4.12 -10.38
N ASP A 172 14.32 3.14 -10.56
CA ASP A 172 12.90 3.34 -10.31
C ASP A 172 12.66 3.27 -8.79
N LYS A 173 12.42 4.43 -8.18
CA LYS A 173 12.20 4.55 -6.72
C LYS A 173 10.96 3.83 -6.22
N ASN A 174 10.05 3.42 -7.11
CA ASN A 174 8.84 2.68 -6.77
C ASN A 174 9.05 1.17 -6.83
N SER A 175 10.14 0.68 -7.44
CA SER A 175 10.43 -0.74 -7.53
C SER A 175 10.69 -1.36 -6.16
N ILE A 176 10.38 -2.65 -6.04
CA ILE A 176 10.60 -3.43 -4.80
C ILE A 176 12.10 -3.51 -4.50
N GLU A 177 12.90 -3.71 -5.54
CA GLU A 177 14.35 -3.82 -5.47
C GLU A 177 15.00 -2.54 -4.90
N TYR A 178 14.60 -1.37 -5.41
CA TYR A 178 15.14 -0.09 -4.91
C TYR A 178 14.70 0.19 -3.47
N LYS A 179 13.44 -0.09 -3.14
CA LYS A 179 12.93 0.06 -1.76
C LYS A 179 13.66 -0.85 -0.79
N ALA A 180 13.93 -2.09 -1.19
CA ALA A 180 14.70 -3.03 -0.38
C ALA A 180 16.15 -2.58 -0.21
N LEU A 181 16.80 -2.14 -1.29
CA LEU A 181 18.17 -1.60 -1.24
C LEU A 181 18.25 -0.38 -0.32
N SER A 182 17.32 0.56 -0.46
CA SER A 182 17.27 1.77 0.39
C SER A 182 17.04 1.43 1.86
N ALA A 183 16.14 0.49 2.16
CA ALA A 183 15.87 0.05 3.53
C ALA A 183 17.10 -0.64 4.14
N ALA A 184 17.74 -1.57 3.43
CA ALA A 184 18.95 -2.25 3.89
C ALA A 184 20.09 -1.26 4.13
N CYS A 185 20.28 -0.28 3.24
CA CYS A 185 21.29 0.79 3.43
C CYS A 185 21.02 1.61 4.69
N THR A 186 19.78 1.93 4.98
CA THR A 186 19.39 2.68 6.18
C THR A 186 19.69 1.88 7.45
N GLU A 187 19.32 0.60 7.48
CA GLU A 187 19.55 -0.28 8.63
C GLU A 187 21.05 -0.55 8.87
N LEU A 188 21.82 -0.74 7.81
CA LEU A 188 23.28 -0.97 7.87
C LEU A 188 24.11 0.31 7.97
N GLN A 189 23.47 1.49 7.91
CA GLN A 189 24.13 2.80 7.88
C GLN A 189 25.23 2.90 6.80
N THR A 190 24.93 2.41 5.60
CA THR A 190 25.85 2.35 4.45
C THR A 190 25.27 3.01 3.21
N THR A 191 26.08 3.15 2.15
CA THR A 191 25.60 3.66 0.86
C THR A 191 25.21 2.53 -0.08
N PRO A 192 24.32 2.77 -1.07
CA PRO A 192 23.94 1.78 -2.07
C PRO A 192 25.14 1.20 -2.83
N GLU A 193 26.11 2.05 -3.18
CA GLU A 193 27.32 1.64 -3.89
C GLU A 193 28.17 0.68 -3.04
N ARG A 194 28.33 1.02 -1.75
CA ARG A 194 29.09 0.18 -0.83
C ARG A 194 28.41 -1.16 -0.62
N LEU A 195 27.09 -1.15 -0.38
CA LEU A 195 26.33 -2.38 -0.19
C LEU A 195 26.36 -3.26 -1.44
N MET A 196 26.27 -2.68 -2.64
CA MET A 196 26.35 -3.43 -3.90
C MET A 196 27.73 -4.08 -4.11
N LEU A 197 28.81 -3.43 -3.68
CA LEU A 197 30.16 -4.02 -3.69
C LEU A 197 30.26 -5.18 -2.70
N ASP A 198 29.83 -4.97 -1.47
CA ASP A 198 29.93 -5.96 -0.40
C ASP A 198 29.02 -7.18 -0.64
N ALA A 199 27.86 -6.98 -1.30
CA ALA A 199 26.94 -8.05 -1.70
C ALA A 199 27.30 -8.74 -3.04
N GLY A 200 28.38 -8.33 -3.69
CA GLY A 200 28.85 -8.93 -4.94
C GLY A 200 28.05 -8.51 -6.19
N GLY A 201 27.26 -7.45 -6.11
CA GLY A 201 26.55 -6.88 -7.26
C GLY A 201 27.47 -6.18 -8.25
N ILE A 202 28.62 -5.72 -7.78
CA ILE A 202 29.71 -5.15 -8.56
C ILE A 202 31.02 -5.74 -8.05
N ALA A 203 31.88 -6.19 -8.95
CA ALA A 203 33.07 -6.97 -8.61
C ALA A 203 34.15 -6.17 -7.88
N SER A 204 34.30 -4.88 -8.22
CA SER A 204 35.34 -4.03 -7.60
C SER A 204 34.99 -2.54 -7.68
N PRO A 205 35.62 -1.66 -6.85
CA PRO A 205 35.49 -0.22 -6.99
C PRO A 205 35.88 0.31 -8.39
N LYS A 206 36.88 -0.30 -9.03
CA LYS A 206 37.26 0.02 -10.41
C LYS A 206 36.08 -0.22 -11.36
N ASP A 207 35.42 -1.38 -11.24
CA ASP A 207 34.31 -1.73 -12.10
C ASP A 207 33.10 -0.81 -11.84
N LEU A 208 32.88 -0.38 -10.61
CA LEU A 208 31.87 0.62 -10.27
C LEU A 208 32.10 1.95 -11.02
N HIS A 209 33.33 2.46 -10.99
CA HIS A 209 33.66 3.72 -11.67
C HIS A 209 33.59 3.59 -13.19
N LEU A 210 34.07 2.49 -13.73
CA LEU A 210 33.97 2.20 -15.17
C LEU A 210 32.50 2.07 -15.59
N ALA A 211 31.70 1.32 -14.84
CA ALA A 211 30.28 1.15 -15.12
C ALA A 211 29.53 2.49 -15.08
N ARG A 212 29.81 3.35 -14.08
CA ARG A 212 29.22 4.69 -14.01
C ARG A 212 29.58 5.51 -15.24
N PHE A 213 30.86 5.56 -15.61
CA PHE A 213 31.32 6.27 -16.81
C PHE A 213 30.63 5.79 -18.08
N LEU A 214 30.56 4.47 -18.27
CA LEU A 214 29.89 3.89 -19.43
C LEU A 214 28.38 4.17 -19.44
N PHE A 215 27.74 4.11 -18.28
CA PHE A 215 26.32 4.39 -18.14
C PHE A 215 25.96 5.84 -18.49
N GLU A 216 26.79 6.79 -18.05
CA GLU A 216 26.58 8.23 -18.24
C GLU A 216 26.94 8.67 -19.66
N HIS A 217 28.04 8.19 -20.22
CA HIS A 217 28.58 8.69 -21.48
C HIS A 217 28.28 7.81 -22.70
N PHE A 218 27.99 6.53 -22.50
CA PHE A 218 27.72 5.58 -23.55
C PHE A 218 26.37 4.84 -23.39
N PRO A 219 25.25 5.55 -23.29
CA PRO A 219 23.94 4.95 -23.01
C PRO A 219 23.44 3.98 -24.11
N LYS A 220 24.03 4.06 -25.31
CA LYS A 220 23.75 3.16 -26.45
C LYS A 220 24.81 2.06 -26.60
N GLY A 221 25.73 1.94 -25.63
CA GLY A 221 26.86 1.02 -25.70
C GLY A 221 28.07 1.60 -26.43
N THR A 222 29.22 0.92 -26.33
CA THR A 222 30.51 1.35 -26.88
C THR A 222 30.75 0.87 -28.32
N LYS A 223 29.82 0.13 -28.90
CA LYS A 223 29.94 -0.33 -30.29
C LYS A 223 29.67 0.82 -31.26
N PHE A 224 30.56 1.02 -32.22
CA PHE A 224 30.29 1.93 -33.31
C PHE A 224 29.07 1.45 -34.09
N PRO A 225 28.16 2.36 -34.46
CA PRO A 225 27.10 2.02 -35.40
C PRO A 225 27.72 1.56 -36.73
N ALA A 226 27.13 0.55 -37.38
CA ALA A 226 27.52 0.17 -38.72
C ALA A 226 27.28 1.36 -39.65
N VAL A 227 28.36 2.05 -40.01
CA VAL A 227 28.29 3.14 -40.97
C VAL A 227 28.46 2.50 -42.36
N PRO A 228 27.49 2.64 -43.29
CA PRO A 228 27.67 2.19 -44.64
C PRO A 228 28.83 3.01 -45.27
N LEU A 229 29.94 2.34 -45.54
CA LEU A 229 31.04 3.00 -46.25
C LEU A 229 30.55 3.36 -47.65
N PRO A 230 30.69 4.62 -48.06
CA PRO A 230 30.42 4.98 -49.47
C PRO A 230 31.36 4.15 -50.36
N LYS A 231 30.84 3.66 -51.48
CA LYS A 231 31.71 3.04 -52.48
C LYS A 231 32.81 4.02 -52.84
N ALA A 232 34.05 3.65 -52.56
CA ALA A 232 35.18 4.47 -52.97
C ALA A 232 35.10 4.71 -54.49
N PRO A 233 35.20 5.96 -54.95
CA PRO A 233 35.27 6.20 -56.36
C PRO A 233 36.52 5.50 -56.93
N SER A 234 36.39 4.91 -58.11
CA SER A 234 37.55 4.36 -58.83
C SER A 234 38.49 5.53 -59.17
N LEU A 235 39.54 5.67 -58.40
CA LEU A 235 40.53 6.69 -58.66
C LEU A 235 41.54 6.15 -59.71
N PRO A 236 42.02 6.99 -60.61
CA PRO A 236 43.10 6.58 -61.52
C PRO A 236 44.35 6.23 -60.75
N VAL A 237 45.03 5.16 -61.12
CA VAL A 237 46.31 4.78 -60.54
C VAL A 237 47.35 5.81 -60.93
N ALA A 238 47.95 6.49 -59.99
CA ALA A 238 49.06 7.39 -60.28
C ALA A 238 50.39 6.60 -60.28
N ASP A 239 51.19 6.79 -61.30
CA ASP A 239 52.50 6.20 -61.39
C ASP A 239 53.49 7.09 -60.62
N VAL A 240 53.43 6.98 -59.27
CA VAL A 240 54.31 7.73 -58.38
C VAL A 240 54.90 6.76 -57.34
N GLN A 241 56.16 6.94 -57.02
CA GLN A 241 56.78 6.23 -55.91
C GLN A 241 56.35 6.91 -54.62
N ALA A 242 55.60 6.19 -53.76
CA ALA A 242 55.22 6.65 -52.43
C ALA A 242 56.02 5.90 -51.37
N PHE A 243 56.54 6.65 -50.41
CA PHE A 243 57.23 6.11 -49.26
C PHE A 243 56.43 6.46 -48.00
N SER A 244 56.18 5.48 -47.15
CA SER A 244 55.69 5.71 -45.81
C SER A 244 56.87 5.94 -44.88
N ILE A 245 56.82 7.01 -44.09
CA ILE A 245 57.78 7.29 -43.02
C ILE A 245 57.05 7.06 -41.72
N ASP A 246 56.96 5.80 -41.33
CA ASP A 246 56.41 5.42 -40.05
C ASP A 246 57.56 5.18 -39.07
N ASP A 247 57.49 5.75 -37.87
CA ASP A 247 58.40 5.39 -36.84
C ASP A 247 57.81 4.29 -35.92
N VAL A 248 58.61 3.78 -34.97
CA VAL A 248 58.26 2.64 -34.12
C VAL A 248 57.08 2.95 -33.18
N THR A 249 56.60 4.19 -33.16
CA THR A 249 55.54 4.69 -32.27
C THR A 249 54.21 5.02 -32.97
N THR A 250 54.11 4.86 -34.26
CA THR A 250 52.90 5.14 -35.05
C THR A 250 51.98 3.94 -35.13
#